data_8f54a40a4c4959ca34be3349829691db
#
_entry.id   8f54a40a4c4959ca34be3349829691db
#
_cell.length_a   1.000
_cell.length_b   1.000
_cell.length_c   1.000
_cell.angle_alpha   90.00
_cell.angle_beta   90.00
_cell.angle_gamma   90.00
#
_symmetry.space_group_name_H-M   'P 1'
#
loop_
_entity.id
_entity.type
_entity.pdbx_description
1 polymer ?
#
loop_
_entity_poly.entity_id
_entity_poly.type
_entity_poly.pdbx_seq_one_letter_code
_entity_poly.pdbx_strand_id
1 'polypeptide(L)'
;GLGDVYKRQLEYIMIDEFQDIDELQYKLMSVLCGYHKNLFIVGDPDQTIYTWRGANVRYLLDFDKIFPSVKTIMMMQNYRSTPQIVSVVNDLIDKNKFRIKKNLMPTIADGRKVICHHADTSEREAMWIAEQIQALHGEGTSYREITVLYRAHYITRIVEEVFLREKIPYAIYSGVQFFNRMEIKDALAYLRLIAYKDDLAFLRVVNVPKRNLGERRIKFLQEYAVKHQCSLYIALETNLDNEIFKGTKAAQFVALIENFAANYAERQISELLAAILNESGYE
;
A
#
# COMPACT_ATOMS: atom_id res chain seq x y z
N GLY A 1 -23.50 -36.11 4.69
CA GLY A 1 -22.52 -35.64 3.67
C GLY A 1 -21.29 -34.99 4.31
N LEU A 2 -20.27 -34.66 3.53
CA LEU A 2 -19.03 -34.02 4.02
C LEU A 2 -19.31 -32.80 4.91
N GLY A 3 -20.31 -31.99 4.59
CA GLY A 3 -20.71 -30.84 5.40
C GLY A 3 -21.15 -31.17 6.83
N ASP A 4 -21.70 -32.32 7.07
CA ASP A 4 -22.16 -32.74 8.41
C ASP A 4 -20.96 -33.21 9.27
N VAL A 5 -19.89 -33.70 8.64
CA VAL A 5 -18.65 -34.05 9.34
C VAL A 5 -17.99 -32.82 9.89
N TYR A 6 -17.85 -31.75 9.08
CA TYR A 6 -17.27 -30.50 9.52
C TYR A 6 -18.07 -29.81 10.65
N LYS A 7 -19.41 -29.85 10.58
CA LYS A 7 -20.27 -29.28 11.63
C LYS A 7 -20.09 -29.98 12.98
N ARG A 8 -19.75 -31.29 12.98
CA ARG A 8 -19.51 -32.06 14.21
C ARG A 8 -18.09 -31.88 14.75
N GLN A 9 -17.14 -31.59 13.87
CA GLN A 9 -15.71 -31.37 14.25
C GLN A 9 -15.48 -30.01 14.92
N LEU A 10 -16.23 -28.98 14.51
CA LEU A 10 -16.05 -27.62 15.03
C LEU A 10 -16.91 -27.43 16.29
N GLU A 11 -16.37 -27.80 17.43
CA GLU A 11 -17.06 -27.68 18.72
C GLU A 11 -17.25 -26.23 19.19
N TYR A 12 -16.32 -25.35 18.84
CA TYR A 12 -16.33 -23.93 19.16
C TYR A 12 -16.02 -23.10 17.93
N ILE A 13 -16.77 -22.03 17.74
CA ILE A 13 -16.52 -21.04 16.69
C ILE A 13 -16.33 -19.69 17.36
N MET A 14 -15.20 -19.05 17.09
CA MET A 14 -14.87 -17.72 17.58
C MET A 14 -14.65 -16.79 16.38
N ILE A 15 -15.31 -15.64 16.37
CA ILE A 15 -15.23 -14.66 15.28
C ILE A 15 -14.89 -13.31 15.89
N ASP A 16 -13.79 -12.74 15.43
CA ASP A 16 -13.39 -11.39 15.76
C ASP A 16 -13.85 -10.41 14.68
N GLU A 17 -13.91 -9.11 15.01
CA GLU A 17 -14.36 -8.04 14.10
C GLU A 17 -15.73 -8.34 13.44
N PHE A 18 -16.65 -8.85 14.21
CA PHE A 18 -17.94 -9.35 13.70
C PHE A 18 -18.79 -8.27 13.00
N GLN A 19 -18.56 -6.99 13.25
CA GLN A 19 -19.21 -5.86 12.57
C GLN A 19 -18.86 -5.79 11.08
N ASP A 20 -17.78 -6.42 10.65
CA ASP A 20 -17.25 -6.32 9.27
C ASP A 20 -17.62 -7.51 8.40
N ILE A 21 -18.41 -8.48 8.91
CA ILE A 21 -18.81 -9.65 8.12
C ILE A 21 -19.87 -9.31 7.07
N ASP A 22 -19.75 -9.96 5.90
CA ASP A 22 -20.75 -9.93 4.84
C ASP A 22 -21.81 -11.03 4.98
N GLU A 23 -22.79 -11.03 4.08
CA GLU A 23 -23.88 -11.99 4.09
C GLU A 23 -23.41 -13.46 3.89
N LEU A 24 -22.39 -13.67 3.05
CA LEU A 24 -21.87 -15.00 2.78
C LEU A 24 -21.13 -15.57 3.99
N GLN A 25 -20.31 -14.75 4.63
CA GLN A 25 -19.62 -15.08 5.87
C GLN A 25 -20.61 -15.37 7.01
N TYR A 26 -21.66 -14.57 7.12
CA TYR A 26 -22.75 -14.82 8.08
C TYR A 26 -23.45 -16.16 7.83
N LYS A 27 -23.79 -16.49 6.58
CA LYS A 27 -24.37 -17.77 6.21
C LYS A 27 -23.43 -18.94 6.51
N LEU A 28 -22.15 -18.80 6.19
CA LEU A 28 -21.14 -19.81 6.49
C LEU A 28 -21.06 -20.08 8.00
N MET A 29 -20.94 -19.05 8.82
CA MET A 29 -20.96 -19.15 10.27
C MET A 29 -22.23 -19.89 10.75
N SER A 30 -23.42 -19.49 10.25
CA SER A 30 -24.70 -20.08 10.65
C SER A 30 -24.78 -21.57 10.33
N VAL A 31 -24.21 -22.00 9.20
CA VAL A 31 -24.12 -23.39 8.81
C VAL A 31 -23.15 -24.15 9.70
N LEU A 32 -22.01 -23.61 10.00
CA LEU A 32 -20.96 -24.27 10.80
C LEU A 32 -21.38 -24.41 12.28
N CYS A 33 -21.97 -23.38 12.86
CA CYS A 33 -22.39 -23.42 14.28
C CYS A 33 -23.70 -24.22 14.53
N GLY A 34 -24.38 -24.68 13.46
CA GLY A 34 -25.70 -25.27 13.55
C GLY A 34 -25.81 -26.54 14.39
N TYR A 35 -24.71 -27.26 14.63
CA TYR A 35 -24.71 -28.50 15.44
C TYR A 35 -24.45 -28.24 16.92
N HIS A 36 -23.30 -27.64 17.27
CA HIS A 36 -22.91 -27.44 18.66
C HIS A 36 -23.46 -26.15 19.26
N LYS A 37 -23.75 -25.15 18.46
CA LYS A 37 -24.23 -23.80 18.84
C LYS A 37 -23.28 -23.05 19.79
N ASN A 38 -22.04 -23.48 19.89
CA ASN A 38 -21.00 -22.84 20.68
C ASN A 38 -20.34 -21.73 19.86
N LEU A 39 -20.98 -20.56 19.85
CA LEU A 39 -20.54 -19.41 19.09
C LEU A 39 -20.13 -18.29 20.03
N PHE A 40 -18.93 -17.76 19.83
CA PHE A 40 -18.39 -16.59 20.51
C PHE A 40 -18.04 -15.54 19.46
N ILE A 41 -18.59 -14.35 19.58
CA ILE A 41 -18.30 -13.25 18.69
C ILE A 41 -17.75 -12.05 19.47
N VAL A 42 -16.82 -11.33 18.85
CA VAL A 42 -16.31 -10.05 19.33
C VAL A 42 -16.48 -9.03 18.22
N GLY A 43 -16.93 -7.84 18.56
CA GLY A 43 -17.12 -6.79 17.57
C GLY A 43 -17.51 -5.46 18.21
N ASP A 44 -17.30 -4.41 17.45
CA ASP A 44 -17.69 -3.06 17.83
C ASP A 44 -18.48 -2.41 16.67
N PRO A 45 -19.79 -2.20 16.81
CA PRO A 45 -20.61 -1.63 15.76
C PRO A 45 -20.17 -0.22 15.37
N ASP A 46 -19.50 0.51 16.26
CA ASP A 46 -18.98 1.85 16.00
C ASP A 46 -17.70 1.83 15.11
N GLN A 47 -17.09 0.65 14.89
CA GLN A 47 -15.89 0.46 14.06
C GLN A 47 -16.18 -0.11 12.67
N THR A 48 -17.42 -0.17 12.23
CA THR A 48 -17.81 -0.66 10.91
C THR A 48 -17.29 0.26 9.81
N ILE A 49 -16.28 -0.17 9.05
CA ILE A 49 -15.65 0.60 7.98
C ILE A 49 -15.70 -0.09 6.61
N TYR A 50 -16.23 -1.33 6.53
CA TYR A 50 -16.26 -2.16 5.32
C TYR A 50 -17.67 -2.33 4.71
N THR A 51 -18.60 -1.40 4.96
CA THR A 51 -19.94 -1.42 4.36
C THR A 51 -19.91 -1.46 2.83
N TRP A 52 -18.95 -0.79 2.21
CA TRP A 52 -18.72 -0.80 0.77
C TRP A 52 -18.24 -2.15 0.21
N ARG A 53 -17.80 -3.08 1.09
CA ARG A 53 -17.49 -4.48 0.75
C ARG A 53 -18.63 -5.44 1.08
N GLY A 54 -19.78 -4.94 1.51
CA GLY A 54 -20.94 -5.75 1.87
C GLY A 54 -21.06 -6.07 3.36
N ALA A 55 -20.20 -5.50 4.23
CA ALA A 55 -20.34 -5.65 5.67
C ALA A 55 -21.68 -5.08 6.15
N ASN A 56 -22.34 -5.80 7.05
CA ASN A 56 -23.63 -5.43 7.57
C ASN A 56 -23.66 -5.47 9.10
N VAL A 57 -23.53 -4.31 9.69
CA VAL A 57 -23.51 -4.13 11.16
C VAL A 57 -24.77 -4.65 11.87
N ARG A 58 -25.89 -4.81 11.14
CA ARG A 58 -27.11 -5.35 11.72
C ARG A 58 -26.95 -6.78 12.23
N TYR A 59 -26.05 -7.56 11.67
CA TYR A 59 -25.76 -8.90 12.18
C TYR A 59 -25.24 -8.87 13.62
N LEU A 60 -24.51 -7.83 13.99
CA LEU A 60 -24.06 -7.60 15.38
C LEU A 60 -25.15 -6.94 16.24
N LEU A 61 -25.81 -5.89 15.71
CA LEU A 61 -26.83 -5.14 16.45
C LEU A 61 -28.08 -5.97 16.80
N ASP A 62 -28.45 -6.90 15.92
CA ASP A 62 -29.63 -7.76 16.12
C ASP A 62 -29.26 -9.20 16.58
N PHE A 63 -28.02 -9.40 17.02
CA PHE A 63 -27.51 -10.73 17.34
C PHE A 63 -28.29 -11.40 18.48
N ASP A 64 -28.66 -10.67 19.51
CA ASP A 64 -29.47 -11.13 20.63
C ASP A 64 -30.90 -11.51 20.25
N LYS A 65 -31.46 -10.89 19.19
CA LYS A 65 -32.77 -11.25 18.65
C LYS A 65 -32.73 -12.59 17.89
N ILE A 66 -31.60 -12.87 17.23
CA ILE A 66 -31.38 -14.09 16.45
C ILE A 66 -30.96 -15.25 17.36
N PHE A 67 -30.20 -14.96 18.39
CA PHE A 67 -29.70 -15.91 19.39
C PHE A 67 -30.19 -15.49 20.80
N PRO A 68 -31.45 -15.82 21.18
CA PRO A 68 -32.06 -15.29 22.40
C PRO A 68 -31.36 -15.71 23.71
N SER A 69 -30.56 -16.76 23.71
CA SER A 69 -29.79 -17.25 24.86
C SER A 69 -28.38 -16.69 24.96
N VAL A 70 -28.01 -15.69 24.12
CA VAL A 70 -26.67 -15.13 24.11
C VAL A 70 -26.41 -14.35 25.40
N LYS A 71 -25.20 -14.49 25.93
CA LYS A 71 -24.69 -13.65 27.02
C LYS A 71 -23.83 -12.53 26.42
N THR A 72 -24.32 -11.31 26.53
CA THR A 72 -23.58 -10.12 26.09
C THR A 72 -22.71 -9.57 27.21
N ILE A 73 -21.44 -9.32 26.91
CA ILE A 73 -20.47 -8.71 27.81
C ILE A 73 -19.97 -7.42 27.16
N MET A 74 -20.16 -6.28 27.85
CA MET A 74 -19.69 -4.98 27.37
C MET A 74 -18.29 -4.68 27.89
N MET A 75 -17.34 -4.46 26.99
CA MET A 75 -15.97 -4.08 27.31
C MET A 75 -15.85 -2.55 27.29
N MET A 76 -15.98 -1.91 28.46
CA MET A 76 -16.03 -0.44 28.56
C MET A 76 -14.66 0.18 28.86
N GLN A 77 -13.71 -0.58 29.40
CA GLN A 77 -12.39 -0.08 29.76
C GLN A 77 -11.48 -0.03 28.54
N ASN A 78 -10.86 1.13 28.32
CA ASN A 78 -9.89 1.36 27.26
C ASN A 78 -8.49 1.39 27.85
N TYR A 79 -7.66 0.42 27.49
CA TYR A 79 -6.28 0.25 27.95
C TYR A 79 -5.26 0.80 26.93
N ARG A 80 -5.71 1.38 25.83
CA ARG A 80 -4.86 1.79 24.69
C ARG A 80 -4.61 3.29 24.67
N SER A 81 -5.66 4.08 24.93
CA SER A 81 -5.66 5.51 24.62
C SER A 81 -5.75 6.36 25.88
N THR A 82 -5.14 7.53 25.84
CA THR A 82 -5.20 8.53 26.92
C THR A 82 -6.62 9.08 27.11
N PRO A 83 -6.96 9.63 28.28
CA PRO A 83 -8.25 10.26 28.53
C PRO A 83 -8.65 11.31 27.50
N GLN A 84 -7.68 12.10 27.01
CA GLN A 84 -7.90 13.15 26.02
C GLN A 84 -8.37 12.55 24.67
N ILE A 85 -7.76 11.44 24.24
CA ILE A 85 -8.18 10.74 23.02
C ILE A 85 -9.55 10.10 23.22
N VAL A 86 -9.76 9.41 24.35
CA VAL A 86 -11.03 8.72 24.64
C VAL A 86 -12.19 9.71 24.71
N SER A 87 -11.99 10.90 25.28
CA SER A 87 -13.01 11.95 25.32
C SER A 87 -13.43 12.38 23.91
N VAL A 88 -12.46 12.71 23.05
CA VAL A 88 -12.75 13.14 21.67
C VAL A 88 -13.45 12.04 20.88
N VAL A 89 -13.03 10.78 21.08
CA VAL A 89 -13.65 9.62 20.39
C VAL A 89 -15.09 9.41 20.87
N ASN A 90 -15.37 9.49 22.17
CA ASN A 90 -16.73 9.38 22.70
C ASN A 90 -17.64 10.48 22.12
N ASP A 91 -17.17 11.74 22.10
CA ASP A 91 -17.92 12.88 21.55
C ASP A 91 -18.20 12.73 20.06
N LEU A 92 -17.24 12.21 19.29
CA LEU A 92 -17.39 11.98 17.86
C LEU A 92 -18.41 10.88 17.59
N ILE A 93 -18.25 9.74 18.25
CA ILE A 93 -19.04 8.55 17.98
C ILE A 93 -20.49 8.68 18.50
N ASP A 94 -20.72 9.56 19.46
CA ASP A 94 -22.08 9.80 19.99
C ASP A 94 -23.04 10.40 18.96
N LYS A 95 -22.50 10.92 17.83
CA LYS A 95 -23.28 11.40 16.68
C LYS A 95 -23.81 10.26 15.80
N ASN A 96 -23.34 9.04 15.94
CA ASN A 96 -23.82 7.90 15.19
C ASN A 96 -25.23 7.49 15.64
N LYS A 97 -26.10 7.21 14.65
CA LYS A 97 -27.50 6.83 14.91
C LYS A 97 -27.69 5.33 15.18
N PHE A 98 -26.88 4.49 14.53
CA PHE A 98 -26.98 3.02 14.62
C PHE A 98 -25.84 2.50 15.48
N ARG A 99 -26.03 2.45 16.79
CA ARG A 99 -25.00 2.02 17.74
C ARG A 99 -25.57 1.38 19.00
N ILE A 100 -24.74 0.59 19.67
CA ILE A 100 -24.96 0.22 21.07
C ILE A 100 -24.34 1.31 21.93
N LYS A 101 -25.17 2.02 22.69
CA LYS A 101 -24.69 3.11 23.56
C LYS A 101 -23.67 2.59 24.56
N LYS A 102 -22.47 3.13 24.49
CA LYS A 102 -21.38 2.86 25.42
C LYS A 102 -20.51 4.10 25.55
N ASN A 103 -19.89 4.28 26.71
CA ASN A 103 -18.86 5.27 26.93
C ASN A 103 -17.58 4.56 27.34
N LEU A 104 -16.54 4.68 26.55
CA LEU A 104 -15.24 4.13 26.86
C LEU A 104 -14.63 4.88 28.04
N MET A 105 -14.08 4.16 28.99
CA MET A 105 -13.40 4.69 30.18
C MET A 105 -11.90 4.46 30.05
N PRO A 106 -11.07 5.50 30.03
CA PRO A 106 -9.63 5.37 29.98
C PRO A 106 -9.09 4.79 31.29
N THR A 107 -8.06 3.94 31.16
CA THR A 107 -7.38 3.32 32.32
C THR A 107 -5.94 3.78 32.51
N ILE A 108 -5.39 4.49 31.51
CA ILE A 108 -4.02 5.01 31.52
C ILE A 108 -4.00 6.48 31.92
N ALA A 109 -2.83 6.97 32.29
CA ALA A 109 -2.64 8.35 32.76
C ALA A 109 -2.91 9.37 31.64
N ASP A 110 -3.08 10.63 32.07
CA ASP A 110 -3.26 11.77 31.18
C ASP A 110 -2.12 11.89 30.16
N GLY A 111 -2.49 12.20 28.93
CA GLY A 111 -1.59 12.42 27.83
C GLY A 111 -1.67 13.85 27.28
N ARG A 112 -1.15 14.04 26.09
CA ARG A 112 -1.21 15.31 25.37
C ARG A 112 -2.63 15.57 24.86
N LYS A 113 -2.96 16.84 24.68
CA LYS A 113 -4.21 17.24 24.03
C LYS A 113 -4.23 16.74 22.58
N VAL A 114 -5.40 16.37 22.11
CA VAL A 114 -5.63 16.12 20.68
C VAL A 114 -5.52 17.44 19.92
N ILE A 115 -4.71 17.47 18.88
CA ILE A 115 -4.48 18.65 18.03
C ILE A 115 -5.25 18.45 16.73
N CYS A 116 -6.03 19.47 16.35
CA CYS A 116 -6.63 19.56 15.03
C CYS A 116 -5.89 20.63 14.24
N HIS A 117 -5.29 20.24 13.11
CA HIS A 117 -4.59 21.13 12.21
C HIS A 117 -5.33 21.19 10.86
N HIS A 118 -5.44 22.37 10.28
CA HIS A 118 -5.97 22.58 8.95
C HIS A 118 -4.90 23.26 8.10
N ALA A 119 -4.59 22.65 6.97
CA ALA A 119 -3.65 23.21 6.00
C ALA A 119 -4.38 23.61 4.71
N ASP A 120 -3.88 24.63 4.03
CA ASP A 120 -4.47 25.12 2.77
C ASP A 120 -4.16 24.21 1.58
N THR A 121 -3.06 23.42 1.67
CA THR A 121 -2.61 22.52 0.61
C THR A 121 -2.13 21.20 1.20
N SER A 122 -2.21 20.14 0.40
CA SER A 122 -1.72 18.82 0.80
C SER A 122 -0.22 18.81 1.11
N GLU A 123 0.56 19.67 0.46
CA GLU A 123 2.00 19.79 0.74
C GLU A 123 2.24 20.43 2.12
N ARG A 124 1.50 21.48 2.48
CA ARG A 124 1.59 22.09 3.81
C ARG A 124 1.12 21.13 4.91
N GLU A 125 0.09 20.31 4.63
CA GLU A 125 -0.35 19.25 5.53
C GLU A 125 0.78 18.24 5.77
N ALA A 126 1.41 17.74 4.70
CA ALA A 126 2.51 16.79 4.78
C ALA A 126 3.75 17.38 5.48
N MET A 127 4.05 18.66 5.25
CA MET A 127 5.13 19.39 5.95
C MET A 127 4.84 19.47 7.46
N TRP A 128 3.62 19.86 7.83
CA TRP A 128 3.24 19.92 9.25
C TRP A 128 3.35 18.54 9.93
N ILE A 129 2.91 17.47 9.24
CA ILE A 129 3.06 16.09 9.73
C ILE A 129 4.54 15.77 9.97
N ALA A 130 5.42 16.12 9.02
CA ALA A 130 6.86 15.88 9.13
C ALA A 130 7.47 16.66 10.33
N GLU A 131 7.08 17.91 10.52
CA GLU A 131 7.50 18.72 11.67
C GLU A 131 7.07 18.11 13.01
N GLN A 132 5.82 17.61 13.11
CA GLN A 132 5.35 16.94 14.32
C GLN A 132 6.13 15.65 14.60
N ILE A 133 6.43 14.86 13.55
CA ILE A 133 7.23 13.63 13.68
C ILE A 133 8.65 13.96 14.16
N GLN A 134 9.29 14.96 13.59
CA GLN A 134 10.63 15.38 13.98
C GLN A 134 10.66 15.91 15.41
N ALA A 135 9.65 16.69 15.82
CA ALA A 135 9.52 17.19 17.20
C ALA A 135 9.37 16.02 18.20
N LEU A 136 8.49 15.07 17.92
CA LEU A 136 8.31 13.88 18.76
C LEU A 136 9.60 13.03 18.83
N HIS A 137 10.29 12.88 17.71
CA HIS A 137 11.55 12.15 17.66
C HIS A 137 12.64 12.87 18.47
N GLY A 138 12.71 14.20 18.39
CA GLY A 138 13.62 15.03 19.18
C GLY A 138 13.37 14.95 20.70
N GLU A 139 12.14 14.62 21.11
CA GLU A 139 11.75 14.36 22.49
C GLU A 139 12.02 12.91 22.94
N GLY A 140 12.54 12.06 22.06
CA GLY A 140 12.93 10.68 22.34
C GLY A 140 11.96 9.59 21.85
N THR A 141 10.86 9.95 21.16
CA THR A 141 9.97 8.96 20.55
C THR A 141 10.63 8.31 19.33
N SER A 142 10.66 6.99 19.30
CA SER A 142 11.19 6.27 18.13
C SER A 142 10.25 6.43 16.92
N TYR A 143 10.80 6.56 15.72
CA TYR A 143 10.00 6.57 14.48
C TYR A 143 9.06 5.36 14.35
N ARG A 144 9.43 4.20 14.91
CA ARG A 144 8.61 2.97 14.91
C ARG A 144 7.34 3.09 15.76
N GLU A 145 7.29 4.04 16.67
CA GLU A 145 6.15 4.29 17.56
C GLU A 145 5.21 5.35 17.01
N ILE A 146 5.53 5.94 15.85
CA ILE A 146 4.73 6.97 15.21
C ILE A 146 4.04 6.37 13.99
N THR A 147 2.72 6.58 13.89
CA THR A 147 1.91 6.10 12.77
C THR A 147 1.10 7.24 12.17
N VAL A 148 1.13 7.36 10.85
CA VAL A 148 0.28 8.26 10.08
C VAL A 148 -0.81 7.44 9.40
N LEU A 149 -2.07 7.75 9.71
CA LEU A 149 -3.24 7.09 9.13
C LEU A 149 -3.86 7.97 8.05
N TYR A 150 -4.25 7.37 6.94
CA TYR A 150 -4.89 8.05 5.81
C TYR A 150 -6.04 7.21 5.24
N ARG A 151 -6.99 7.86 4.58
CA ARG A 151 -8.20 7.20 4.04
C ARG A 151 -7.96 6.51 2.71
N ALA A 152 -7.08 7.05 1.86
CA ALA A 152 -6.88 6.56 0.49
C ALA A 152 -5.41 6.63 0.08
N HIS A 153 -4.95 5.63 -0.67
CA HIS A 153 -3.54 5.48 -1.04
C HIS A 153 -2.96 6.63 -1.88
N TYR A 154 -3.78 7.34 -2.65
CA TYR A 154 -3.27 8.46 -3.47
C TYR A 154 -2.66 9.59 -2.63
N ILE A 155 -3.06 9.71 -1.35
CA ILE A 155 -2.56 10.72 -0.42
C ILE A 155 -1.09 10.45 -0.07
N THR A 156 -0.65 9.19 -0.09
CA THR A 156 0.72 8.81 0.33
C THR A 156 1.80 9.49 -0.50
N ARG A 157 1.56 9.77 -1.77
CA ARG A 157 2.57 10.34 -2.67
C ARG A 157 3.20 11.62 -2.10
N ILE A 158 2.39 12.58 -1.71
CA ILE A 158 2.87 13.88 -1.22
C ILE A 158 3.57 13.70 0.13
N VAL A 159 3.03 12.85 1.00
CA VAL A 159 3.65 12.52 2.30
C VAL A 159 5.00 11.84 2.11
N GLU A 160 5.11 10.88 1.19
CA GLU A 160 6.36 10.20 0.85
C GLU A 160 7.40 11.18 0.29
N GLU A 161 7.01 12.09 -0.61
CA GLU A 161 7.90 13.12 -1.16
C GLU A 161 8.49 14.01 -0.05
N VAL A 162 7.65 14.45 0.90
CA VAL A 162 8.10 15.24 2.05
C VAL A 162 9.00 14.43 2.97
N PHE A 163 8.64 13.18 3.30
CA PHE A 163 9.44 12.33 4.17
C PHE A 163 10.83 12.04 3.58
N LEU A 164 10.91 11.83 2.26
CA LEU A 164 12.20 11.67 1.57
C LEU A 164 13.04 12.94 1.62
N ARG A 165 12.45 14.11 1.38
CA ARG A 165 13.12 15.40 1.45
C ARG A 165 13.65 15.68 2.86
N GLU A 166 12.83 15.43 3.87
CA GLU A 166 13.15 15.64 5.29
C GLU A 166 13.94 14.49 5.92
N LYS A 167 14.28 13.44 5.13
CA LYS A 167 15.03 12.25 5.57
C LYS A 167 14.38 11.50 6.73
N ILE A 168 13.05 11.48 6.77
CA ILE A 168 12.27 10.72 7.76
C ILE A 168 12.14 9.28 7.25
N PRO A 169 12.63 8.27 8.00
CA PRO A 169 12.45 6.87 7.63
C PRO A 169 10.98 6.45 7.77
N TYR A 170 10.44 5.75 6.79
CA TYR A 170 9.04 5.29 6.80
C TYR A 170 8.85 3.93 6.17
N ALA A 171 7.74 3.28 6.52
CA ALA A 171 7.24 2.07 5.85
C ALA A 171 5.75 2.23 5.56
N ILE A 172 5.29 1.76 4.40
CA ILE A 172 3.87 1.74 4.05
C ILE A 172 3.32 0.33 4.26
N TYR A 173 2.28 0.23 5.09
CA TYR A 173 1.55 -1.01 5.31
C TYR A 173 0.34 -1.08 4.36
N SER A 174 0.09 -2.26 3.80
CA SER A 174 -1.03 -2.53 2.88
C SER A 174 -0.96 -1.74 1.57
N GLY A 175 0.24 -1.54 1.04
CA GLY A 175 0.43 -0.86 -0.23
C GLY A 175 1.84 -1.06 -0.78
N VAL A 176 2.04 -0.60 -2.01
CA VAL A 176 3.38 -0.50 -2.61
C VAL A 176 3.77 0.97 -2.55
N GLN A 177 4.91 1.26 -1.94
CA GLN A 177 5.48 2.62 -1.93
C GLN A 177 5.49 3.17 -3.35
N PHE A 178 5.17 4.45 -3.51
CA PHE A 178 5.03 5.07 -4.84
C PHE A 178 6.26 4.79 -5.72
N PHE A 179 7.46 5.02 -5.19
CA PHE A 179 8.72 4.79 -5.92
C PHE A 179 9.06 3.30 -6.13
N ASN A 180 8.32 2.38 -5.48
CA ASN A 180 8.47 0.93 -5.66
C ASN A 180 7.50 0.35 -6.68
N ARG A 181 6.54 1.12 -7.18
CA ARG A 181 5.62 0.69 -8.22
C ARG A 181 6.39 0.37 -9.50
N MET A 182 5.92 -0.64 -10.20
CA MET A 182 6.58 -1.15 -11.41
C MET A 182 6.73 -0.05 -12.47
N GLU A 183 5.64 0.65 -12.76
CA GLU A 183 5.60 1.74 -13.73
C GLU A 183 6.55 2.90 -13.40
N ILE A 184 6.67 3.24 -12.11
CA ILE A 184 7.60 4.29 -11.67
C ILE A 184 9.05 3.84 -11.80
N LYS A 185 9.35 2.60 -11.44
CA LYS A 185 10.69 2.03 -11.62
C LYS A 185 11.09 1.92 -13.08
N ASP A 186 10.14 1.59 -13.97
CA ASP A 186 10.38 1.52 -15.41
C ASP A 186 10.67 2.91 -15.98
N ALA A 187 9.86 3.90 -15.61
CA ALA A 187 10.06 5.30 -15.98
C ALA A 187 11.43 5.84 -15.54
N LEU A 188 11.80 5.61 -14.28
CA LEU A 188 13.12 6.00 -13.75
C LEU A 188 14.26 5.24 -14.44
N ALA A 189 14.05 3.98 -14.82
CA ALA A 189 15.07 3.21 -15.53
C ALA A 189 15.32 3.75 -16.94
N TYR A 190 14.31 4.23 -17.65
CA TYR A 190 14.51 4.94 -18.91
C TYR A 190 15.39 6.19 -18.75
N LEU A 191 15.09 7.04 -17.77
CA LEU A 191 15.91 8.22 -17.48
C LEU A 191 17.36 7.88 -17.12
N ARG A 192 17.54 6.86 -16.26
CA ARG A 192 18.88 6.38 -15.90
C ARG A 192 19.64 5.80 -17.08
N LEU A 193 18.97 5.07 -17.96
CA LEU A 193 19.59 4.50 -19.15
C LEU A 193 20.05 5.61 -20.10
N ILE A 194 19.25 6.66 -20.29
CA ILE A 194 19.62 7.83 -21.09
C ILE A 194 20.87 8.50 -20.53
N ALA A 195 20.90 8.75 -19.21
CA ALA A 195 21.96 9.52 -18.58
C ALA A 195 23.25 8.73 -18.32
N TYR A 196 23.13 7.44 -17.99
CA TYR A 196 24.27 6.68 -17.44
C TYR A 196 24.58 5.39 -18.18
N LYS A 197 23.71 4.90 -19.07
CA LYS A 197 23.88 3.63 -19.79
C LYS A 197 24.12 2.43 -18.86
N ASP A 198 23.55 2.47 -17.64
CA ASP A 198 23.79 1.44 -16.61
C ASP A 198 23.03 0.13 -16.90
N ASP A 199 23.64 -0.98 -16.51
CA ASP A 199 23.17 -2.33 -16.81
C ASP A 199 21.84 -2.68 -16.13
N LEU A 200 21.60 -2.19 -14.90
CA LEU A 200 20.35 -2.46 -14.17
C LEU A 200 19.17 -1.76 -14.86
N ALA A 201 19.36 -0.50 -15.26
CA ALA A 201 18.36 0.23 -16.01
C ALA A 201 18.12 -0.41 -17.38
N PHE A 202 19.19 -0.82 -18.07
CA PHE A 202 19.10 -1.53 -19.34
C PHE A 202 18.27 -2.82 -19.24
N LEU A 203 18.63 -3.73 -18.33
CA LEU A 203 17.93 -4.99 -18.12
C LEU A 203 16.46 -4.79 -17.80
N ARG A 204 16.13 -3.70 -17.12
CA ARG A 204 14.76 -3.40 -16.75
C ARG A 204 13.90 -3.00 -17.95
N VAL A 205 14.40 -2.16 -18.86
CA VAL A 205 13.57 -1.54 -19.91
C VAL A 205 13.84 -2.06 -21.31
N VAL A 206 14.91 -2.79 -21.54
CA VAL A 206 15.31 -3.25 -22.90
C VAL A 206 14.21 -4.03 -23.63
N ASN A 207 13.36 -4.74 -22.89
CA ASN A 207 12.24 -5.52 -23.45
C ASN A 207 10.86 -5.07 -22.89
N VAL A 208 10.76 -3.86 -22.38
CA VAL A 208 9.54 -3.24 -21.86
C VAL A 208 9.39 -1.86 -22.53
N PRO A 209 8.46 -1.71 -23.48
CA PRO A 209 7.59 -2.74 -24.09
C PRO A 209 8.34 -3.82 -24.87
N LYS A 210 7.63 -4.87 -25.27
CA LYS A 210 8.22 -6.06 -25.91
C LYS A 210 8.96 -5.72 -27.21
N ARG A 211 10.27 -6.04 -27.25
CA ARG A 211 11.18 -5.78 -28.40
C ARG A 211 11.82 -7.04 -28.96
N ASN A 212 11.36 -8.23 -28.55
CA ASN A 212 11.94 -9.52 -28.87
C ASN A 212 13.40 -9.68 -28.39
N LEU A 213 13.78 -8.99 -27.31
CA LEU A 213 15.09 -9.10 -26.66
C LEU A 213 14.97 -10.00 -25.43
N GLY A 214 14.62 -11.28 -25.66
CA GLY A 214 14.44 -12.26 -24.61
C GLY A 214 15.75 -12.83 -24.07
N GLU A 215 15.63 -13.79 -23.16
CA GLU A 215 16.71 -14.36 -22.32
C GLU A 215 17.96 -14.79 -23.11
N ARG A 216 17.78 -15.49 -24.26
CA ARG A 216 18.89 -15.93 -25.13
C ARG A 216 19.75 -14.75 -25.60
N ARG A 217 19.11 -13.64 -25.96
CA ARG A 217 19.79 -12.45 -26.46
C ARG A 217 20.47 -11.68 -25.33
N ILE A 218 19.81 -11.60 -24.18
CA ILE A 218 20.40 -11.01 -22.98
C ILE A 218 21.64 -11.78 -22.53
N LYS A 219 21.59 -13.12 -22.54
CA LYS A 219 22.75 -13.95 -22.23
C LYS A 219 23.93 -13.69 -23.18
N PHE A 220 23.67 -13.59 -24.49
CA PHE A 220 24.70 -13.21 -25.47
C PHE A 220 25.34 -11.84 -25.11
N LEU A 221 24.53 -10.85 -24.77
CA LEU A 221 25.04 -9.52 -24.38
C LEU A 221 25.87 -9.59 -23.10
N GLN A 222 25.46 -10.37 -22.12
CA GLN A 222 26.22 -10.57 -20.88
C GLN A 222 27.57 -11.21 -21.12
N GLU A 223 27.64 -12.26 -21.94
CA GLU A 223 28.88 -12.92 -22.34
C GLU A 223 29.80 -11.96 -23.12
N TYR A 224 29.24 -11.17 -24.02
CA TYR A 224 29.97 -10.16 -24.77
C TYR A 224 30.52 -9.05 -23.87
N ALA A 225 29.68 -8.51 -22.99
CA ALA A 225 30.02 -7.43 -22.06
C ALA A 225 31.15 -7.83 -21.13
N VAL A 226 31.13 -9.04 -20.57
CA VAL A 226 32.20 -9.58 -19.72
C VAL A 226 33.50 -9.71 -20.52
N LYS A 227 33.44 -10.26 -21.73
CA LYS A 227 34.61 -10.45 -22.58
C LYS A 227 35.29 -9.14 -23.00
N HIS A 228 34.48 -8.11 -23.26
CA HIS A 228 34.97 -6.82 -23.79
C HIS A 228 35.01 -5.71 -22.74
N GLN A 229 34.68 -6.00 -21.46
CA GLN A 229 34.67 -5.05 -20.34
C GLN A 229 33.84 -3.79 -20.63
N CYS A 230 32.64 -3.97 -21.20
CA CYS A 230 31.71 -2.89 -21.53
C CYS A 230 30.35 -3.11 -20.89
N SER A 231 29.48 -2.07 -20.91
CA SER A 231 28.09 -2.23 -20.44
C SER A 231 27.25 -3.06 -21.41
N LEU A 232 26.14 -3.58 -20.91
CA LEU A 232 25.17 -4.33 -21.74
C LEU A 232 24.58 -3.46 -22.86
N TYR A 233 24.44 -2.16 -22.61
CA TYR A 233 23.99 -1.22 -23.61
C TYR A 233 24.99 -1.11 -24.77
N ILE A 234 26.29 -0.90 -24.47
CA ILE A 234 27.36 -0.85 -25.44
C ILE A 234 27.51 -2.19 -26.17
N ALA A 235 27.35 -3.31 -25.45
CA ALA A 235 27.32 -4.61 -26.07
C ALA A 235 26.20 -4.75 -27.11
N LEU A 236 24.99 -4.22 -26.84
CA LEU A 236 23.89 -4.21 -27.77
C LEU A 236 24.21 -3.30 -28.99
N GLU A 237 24.63 -2.06 -28.72
CA GLU A 237 24.96 -1.07 -29.75
C GLU A 237 26.01 -1.60 -30.75
N THR A 238 27.06 -2.23 -30.22
CA THR A 238 28.17 -2.76 -31.03
C THR A 238 27.76 -3.98 -31.87
N ASN A 239 26.74 -4.70 -31.45
CA ASN A 239 26.33 -5.96 -32.10
C ASN A 239 24.99 -5.89 -32.85
N LEU A 240 24.52 -4.72 -33.23
CA LEU A 240 23.22 -4.56 -33.89
C LEU A 240 23.12 -5.37 -35.20
N ASP A 241 24.23 -5.52 -35.95
CA ASP A 241 24.29 -6.26 -37.21
C ASP A 241 24.40 -7.78 -37.01
N ASN A 242 24.54 -8.26 -35.78
CA ASN A 242 24.65 -9.68 -35.50
C ASN A 242 23.32 -10.40 -35.79
N GLU A 243 23.40 -11.55 -36.48
CA GLU A 243 22.23 -12.38 -36.85
C GLU A 243 21.28 -12.68 -35.66
N ILE A 244 21.80 -12.71 -34.42
CA ILE A 244 21.00 -12.97 -33.23
C ILE A 244 19.95 -11.87 -32.97
N PHE A 245 20.17 -10.64 -33.46
CA PHE A 245 19.26 -9.50 -33.31
C PHE A 245 18.36 -9.28 -34.53
N LYS A 246 18.50 -10.08 -35.57
CA LYS A 246 17.64 -10.00 -36.76
C LYS A 246 16.17 -10.24 -36.38
N GLY A 247 15.27 -9.40 -36.88
CA GLY A 247 13.85 -9.46 -36.57
C GLY A 247 13.47 -8.97 -35.17
N THR A 248 14.39 -8.30 -34.49
CA THR A 248 14.10 -7.60 -33.19
C THR A 248 13.94 -6.10 -33.43
N LYS A 249 13.50 -5.40 -32.37
CA LYS A 249 13.48 -3.92 -32.33
C LYS A 249 14.75 -3.33 -31.67
N ALA A 250 15.88 -4.07 -31.69
CA ALA A 250 17.12 -3.63 -31.01
C ALA A 250 17.63 -2.30 -31.58
N ALA A 251 17.74 -2.18 -32.90
CA ALA A 251 18.23 -0.95 -33.56
C ALA A 251 17.32 0.26 -33.27
N GLN A 252 15.99 0.06 -33.26
CA GLN A 252 15.04 1.11 -32.93
C GLN A 252 15.19 1.56 -31.46
N PHE A 253 15.43 0.61 -30.56
CA PHE A 253 15.65 0.91 -29.14
C PHE A 253 16.95 1.70 -28.92
N VAL A 254 18.06 1.30 -29.55
CA VAL A 254 19.32 2.03 -29.45
C VAL A 254 19.17 3.43 -30.04
N ALA A 255 18.58 3.58 -31.22
CA ALA A 255 18.34 4.87 -31.83
C ALA A 255 17.48 5.79 -30.96
N LEU A 256 16.44 5.25 -30.30
CA LEU A 256 15.61 5.99 -29.36
C LEU A 256 16.45 6.52 -28.19
N ILE A 257 17.21 5.67 -27.52
CA ILE A 257 18.03 6.07 -26.37
C ILE A 257 19.09 7.09 -26.76
N GLU A 258 19.77 6.93 -27.90
CA GLU A 258 20.78 7.88 -28.39
C GLU A 258 20.18 9.25 -28.72
N ASN A 259 19.00 9.28 -29.36
CA ASN A 259 18.30 10.53 -29.66
C ASN A 259 18.04 11.36 -28.38
N PHE A 260 17.59 10.70 -27.32
CA PHE A 260 17.37 11.37 -26.04
C PHE A 260 18.68 11.68 -25.30
N ALA A 261 19.69 10.83 -25.40
CA ALA A 261 20.99 11.04 -24.76
C ALA A 261 21.74 12.25 -25.33
N ALA A 262 21.51 12.59 -26.59
CA ALA A 262 22.18 13.73 -27.24
C ALA A 262 21.79 15.10 -26.63
N ASN A 263 20.61 15.23 -26.01
CA ASN A 263 20.09 16.53 -25.58
C ASN A 263 19.33 16.52 -24.25
N TYR A 264 19.45 15.45 -23.43
CA TYR A 264 18.72 15.34 -22.18
C TYR A 264 19.06 16.43 -21.16
N ALA A 265 20.30 16.94 -21.16
CA ALA A 265 20.75 17.96 -20.20
C ALA A 265 20.10 19.34 -20.44
N GLU A 266 19.59 19.59 -21.65
CA GLU A 266 18.95 20.85 -22.03
C GLU A 266 17.43 20.85 -21.83
N ARG A 267 16.84 19.69 -21.52
CA ARG A 267 15.38 19.51 -21.35
C ARG A 267 14.96 19.50 -19.89
N GLN A 268 13.74 19.93 -19.62
CA GLN A 268 13.11 19.67 -18.33
C GLN A 268 12.85 18.19 -18.14
N ILE A 269 13.07 17.66 -16.92
CA ILE A 269 12.93 16.24 -16.62
C ILE A 269 11.51 15.73 -16.90
N SER A 270 10.49 16.54 -16.61
CA SER A 270 9.08 16.18 -16.88
C SER A 270 8.79 16.02 -18.36
N GLU A 271 9.34 16.91 -19.20
CA GLU A 271 9.16 16.83 -20.67
C GLU A 271 9.95 15.66 -21.24
N LEU A 272 11.17 15.44 -20.77
CA LEU A 272 12.01 14.30 -21.16
C LEU A 272 11.31 12.99 -20.84
N LEU A 273 10.74 12.88 -19.61
CA LEU A 273 10.05 11.67 -19.18
C LEU A 273 8.80 11.39 -20.01
N ALA A 274 7.94 12.39 -20.23
CA ALA A 274 6.74 12.24 -21.03
C ALA A 274 7.09 11.83 -22.48
N ALA A 275 8.10 12.45 -23.09
CA ALA A 275 8.54 12.15 -24.45
C ALA A 275 9.08 10.72 -24.57
N ILE A 276 9.97 10.28 -23.67
CA ILE A 276 10.55 8.94 -23.75
C ILE A 276 9.51 7.84 -23.50
N LEU A 277 8.56 8.02 -22.59
CA LEU A 277 7.50 7.04 -22.34
C LEU A 277 6.60 6.90 -23.56
N ASN A 278 6.19 7.99 -24.18
CA ASN A 278 5.38 8.01 -25.39
C ASN A 278 6.15 7.39 -26.60
N GLU A 279 7.34 7.89 -26.91
CA GLU A 279 8.11 7.43 -28.09
C GLU A 279 8.61 5.97 -27.94
N SER A 280 8.83 5.49 -26.71
CA SER A 280 9.18 4.08 -26.46
C SER A 280 8.01 3.13 -26.69
N GLY A 281 6.77 3.65 -26.72
CA GLY A 281 5.54 2.87 -26.75
C GLY A 281 5.22 2.21 -25.40
N TYR A 282 5.65 2.82 -24.31
CA TYR A 282 5.36 2.35 -22.95
C TYR A 282 3.93 2.75 -22.52
N GLU A 283 3.44 3.89 -22.98
CA GLU A 283 2.04 4.36 -22.85
C GLU A 283 1.21 3.95 -24.06
#